data_5a7eeee9df393de7e1ac04071c4186ff
#
_entry.id   5a7eeee9df393de7e1ac04071c4186ff
#
_cell.length_a   1.000
_cell.length_b   1.000
_cell.length_c   1.000
_cell.angle_alpha   90.00
_cell.angle_beta   90.00
_cell.angle_gamma   90.00
#
_symmetry.space_group_name_H-M   'P 1'
#
loop_
_entity.id
_entity.type
_entity.pdbx_description
1 polymer ?
#
loop_
_entity_poly.entity_id
_entity_poly.type
_entity_poly.pdbx_seq_one_letter_code
_entity_poly.pdbx_strand_id
1 'polypeptide(L)'
;MKYRFLYRPSWVLLHVTVVAAIVLMVNLGLWQYSRYHERLDFNEIVSERIDAQPKQLQILLAELSDDKVQPSDLEWLNVSVAGTYLDDQTLLAVNRSQEGISGVDPLTPLVIGDGSIDGGSGDQIVLVNRGFISQKIDTPKAPVGTVQLIARVRVSESRRFGELSDPATGKLNEVINIDLPRLSQQIENLNTEIYIEVLDSQPKDSPELARIADPVLSTGSHLSYTAQWFIFSIFVAAGWVVVVRRKLKSG
;
A
#
# COMPACT_ATOMS: atom_id res chain seq x y z
N MET A 1 -44.75 1.10 -44.17
CA MET A 1 -43.72 1.87 -43.43
C MET A 1 -43.16 1.01 -42.29
N LYS A 2 -42.28 0.11 -42.66
CA LYS A 2 -41.76 -1.02 -41.82
C LYS A 2 -40.97 -0.62 -40.56
N TYR A 3 -40.45 0.63 -40.48
CA TYR A 3 -39.54 1.07 -39.41
C TYR A 3 -40.17 2.08 -38.43
N ARG A 4 -41.44 2.47 -38.55
CA ARG A 4 -42.10 3.48 -37.68
C ARG A 4 -42.16 3.09 -36.22
N PHE A 5 -42.12 1.78 -35.89
CA PHE A 5 -42.13 1.32 -34.50
C PHE A 5 -40.87 1.70 -33.74
N LEU A 6 -39.69 1.82 -34.40
CA LEU A 6 -38.43 2.18 -33.78
C LEU A 6 -38.47 3.55 -33.08
N TYR A 7 -39.33 4.46 -33.56
CA TYR A 7 -39.50 5.81 -33.00
C TYR A 7 -40.63 5.92 -31.98
N ARG A 8 -41.28 4.81 -31.61
CA ARG A 8 -42.25 4.81 -30.50
C ARG A 8 -41.50 5.03 -29.15
N PRO A 9 -42.11 5.76 -28.17
CA PRO A 9 -41.45 6.09 -26.91
C PRO A 9 -40.85 4.88 -26.18
N SER A 10 -41.54 3.74 -26.18
CA SER A 10 -41.07 2.50 -25.57
C SER A 10 -39.83 1.91 -26.27
N TRP A 11 -39.75 2.06 -27.60
CA TRP A 11 -38.58 1.58 -28.36
C TRP A 11 -37.41 2.55 -28.26
N VAL A 12 -37.67 3.85 -28.23
CA VAL A 12 -36.62 4.85 -27.95
C VAL A 12 -36.02 4.60 -26.56
N LEU A 13 -36.86 4.37 -25.54
CA LEU A 13 -36.38 4.03 -24.21
C LEU A 13 -35.53 2.76 -24.24
N LEU A 14 -35.97 1.70 -24.94
CA LEU A 14 -35.17 0.47 -25.08
C LEU A 14 -33.82 0.75 -25.74
N HIS A 15 -33.76 1.55 -26.82
CA HIS A 15 -32.49 1.88 -27.47
C HIS A 15 -31.54 2.64 -26.53
N VAL A 16 -32.06 3.64 -25.84
CA VAL A 16 -31.27 4.42 -24.87
C VAL A 16 -30.75 3.52 -23.76
N THR A 17 -31.58 2.63 -23.20
CA THR A 17 -31.18 1.69 -22.14
C THR A 17 -30.09 0.73 -22.63
N VAL A 18 -30.23 0.16 -23.82
CA VAL A 18 -29.25 -0.74 -24.41
C VAL A 18 -27.92 -0.03 -24.64
N VAL A 19 -27.93 1.15 -25.22
CA VAL A 19 -26.72 1.95 -25.45
C VAL A 19 -26.06 2.30 -24.12
N ALA A 20 -26.84 2.77 -23.15
CA ALA A 20 -26.33 3.08 -21.82
C ALA A 20 -25.70 1.85 -21.13
N ALA A 21 -26.34 0.69 -21.23
CA ALA A 21 -25.80 -0.57 -20.69
C ALA A 21 -24.49 -0.98 -21.36
N ILE A 22 -24.41 -0.88 -22.70
CA ILE A 22 -23.17 -1.19 -23.44
C ILE A 22 -22.04 -0.23 -23.03
N VAL A 23 -22.33 1.09 -22.99
CA VAL A 23 -21.35 2.10 -22.58
C VAL A 23 -20.84 1.82 -21.15
N LEU A 24 -21.75 1.50 -20.22
CA LEU A 24 -21.38 1.16 -18.84
C LEU A 24 -20.48 -0.08 -18.80
N MET A 25 -20.85 -1.16 -19.49
CA MET A 25 -20.07 -2.40 -19.52
C MET A 25 -18.67 -2.20 -20.13
N VAL A 26 -18.59 -1.44 -21.23
CA VAL A 26 -17.30 -1.10 -21.85
C VAL A 26 -16.42 -0.30 -20.89
N ASN A 27 -16.99 0.71 -20.21
CA ASN A 27 -16.22 1.48 -19.22
C ASN A 27 -15.74 0.61 -18.04
N LEU A 28 -16.57 -0.32 -17.54
CA LEU A 28 -16.18 -1.28 -16.51
C LEU A 28 -15.07 -2.22 -17.00
N GLY A 29 -15.14 -2.66 -18.26
CA GLY A 29 -14.06 -3.43 -18.89
C GLY A 29 -12.74 -2.67 -18.95
N LEU A 30 -12.78 -1.43 -19.42
CA LEU A 30 -11.58 -0.56 -19.48
C LEU A 30 -11.01 -0.25 -18.09
N TRP A 31 -11.87 -0.03 -17.10
CA TRP A 31 -11.45 0.17 -15.71
C TRP A 31 -10.73 -1.07 -15.14
N GLN A 32 -11.27 -2.26 -15.37
CA GLN A 32 -10.61 -3.51 -14.96
C GLN A 32 -9.27 -3.70 -15.68
N TYR A 33 -9.18 -3.33 -16.95
CA TYR A 33 -7.94 -3.38 -17.72
C TYR A 33 -6.88 -2.44 -17.16
N SER A 34 -7.26 -1.21 -16.76
CA SER A 34 -6.36 -0.26 -16.10
C SER A 34 -5.83 -0.84 -14.77
N ARG A 35 -6.73 -1.42 -13.94
CA ARG A 35 -6.35 -2.08 -12.68
C ARG A 35 -5.38 -3.24 -12.89
N TYR A 36 -5.55 -4.00 -13.98
CA TYR A 36 -4.62 -5.07 -14.33
C TYR A 36 -3.22 -4.52 -14.61
N HIS A 37 -3.09 -3.44 -15.38
CA HIS A 37 -1.80 -2.83 -15.68
C HIS A 37 -1.16 -2.20 -14.44
N GLU A 38 -1.92 -1.48 -13.62
CA GLU A 38 -1.43 -0.96 -12.34
C GLU A 38 -0.82 -2.06 -11.44
N ARG A 39 -1.42 -3.26 -11.46
CA ARG A 39 -0.89 -4.42 -10.72
C ARG A 39 0.36 -5.02 -11.37
N LEU A 40 0.44 -5.04 -12.69
CA LEU A 40 1.66 -5.47 -13.38
C LEU A 40 2.84 -4.56 -13.06
N ASP A 41 2.64 -3.24 -13.19
CA ASP A 41 3.66 -2.22 -12.92
C ASP A 41 4.13 -2.30 -11.46
N PHE A 42 3.18 -2.43 -10.52
CA PHE A 42 3.51 -2.63 -9.10
C PHE A 42 4.33 -3.91 -8.88
N ASN A 43 3.92 -5.03 -9.46
CA ASN A 43 4.61 -6.31 -9.28
C ASN A 43 6.04 -6.27 -9.85
N GLU A 44 6.23 -5.61 -11.01
CA GLU A 44 7.54 -5.45 -11.64
C GLU A 44 8.48 -4.65 -10.73
N ILE A 45 8.03 -3.45 -10.29
CA ILE A 45 8.80 -2.57 -9.40
C ILE A 45 9.17 -3.29 -8.10
N VAL A 46 8.19 -3.93 -7.46
CA VAL A 46 8.41 -4.60 -6.17
C VAL A 46 9.33 -5.81 -6.32
N SER A 47 9.15 -6.64 -7.36
CA SER A 47 10.01 -7.79 -7.62
C SER A 47 11.46 -7.38 -7.84
N GLU A 48 11.71 -6.34 -8.63
CA GLU A 48 13.05 -5.82 -8.89
C GLU A 48 13.71 -5.29 -7.60
N ARG A 49 12.95 -4.57 -6.77
CA ARG A 49 13.49 -3.92 -5.57
C ARG A 49 13.72 -4.87 -4.40
N ILE A 50 12.89 -5.89 -4.22
CA ILE A 50 13.02 -6.88 -3.14
C ILE A 50 14.31 -7.69 -3.29
N ASP A 51 14.71 -8.02 -4.52
CA ASP A 51 15.90 -8.82 -4.79
C ASP A 51 17.18 -7.97 -4.94
N ALA A 52 17.05 -6.64 -4.91
CA ALA A 52 18.19 -5.73 -5.06
C ALA A 52 19.11 -5.75 -3.84
N GLN A 53 20.40 -5.52 -4.09
CA GLN A 53 21.39 -5.37 -3.00
C GLN A 53 21.04 -4.16 -2.12
N PRO A 54 21.17 -4.28 -0.78
CA PRO A 54 20.88 -3.19 0.14
C PRO A 54 21.76 -1.96 -0.12
N LYS A 55 21.14 -0.78 -0.19
CA LYS A 55 21.83 0.52 -0.24
C LYS A 55 22.02 1.08 1.16
N GLN A 56 22.99 1.94 1.37
CA GLN A 56 23.12 2.64 2.65
C GLN A 56 21.98 3.64 2.84
N LEU A 57 21.23 3.53 3.94
CA LEU A 57 20.06 4.38 4.20
C LEU A 57 20.45 5.87 4.26
N GLN A 58 21.59 6.21 4.84
CA GLN A 58 22.06 7.60 4.97
C GLN A 58 22.20 8.28 3.60
N ILE A 59 22.63 7.54 2.56
CA ILE A 59 22.76 8.08 1.20
C ILE A 59 21.37 8.42 0.66
N LEU A 60 20.39 7.51 0.82
CA LEU A 60 19.02 7.73 0.35
C LEU A 60 18.34 8.89 1.09
N LEU A 61 18.58 9.04 2.39
CA LEU A 61 18.04 10.14 3.18
C LEU A 61 18.65 11.50 2.76
N ALA A 62 19.93 11.53 2.39
CA ALA A 62 20.55 12.72 1.83
C ALA A 62 19.96 13.09 0.46
N GLU A 63 19.76 12.11 -0.43
CA GLU A 63 19.12 12.33 -1.73
C GLU A 63 17.67 12.83 -1.59
N LEU A 64 16.94 12.32 -0.59
CA LEU A 64 15.58 12.72 -0.25
C LEU A 64 15.55 14.18 0.27
N SER A 65 16.45 14.52 1.19
CA SER A 65 16.56 15.89 1.74
C SER A 65 16.97 16.94 0.69
N ASP A 66 17.64 16.53 -0.37
CA ASP A 66 18.05 17.39 -1.50
C ASP A 66 16.97 17.46 -2.61
N ASP A 67 15.77 16.91 -2.40
CA ASP A 67 14.68 16.78 -3.40
C ASP A 67 15.11 16.09 -4.71
N LYS A 68 16.14 15.24 -4.66
CA LYS A 68 16.63 14.52 -5.84
C LYS A 68 15.79 13.29 -6.17
N VAL A 69 15.12 12.74 -5.18
CA VAL A 69 14.24 11.57 -5.28
C VAL A 69 12.94 11.81 -4.52
N GLN A 70 11.85 11.22 -4.97
CA GLN A 70 10.59 11.24 -4.23
C GLN A 70 10.51 10.05 -3.25
N PRO A 71 9.79 10.17 -2.12
CA PRO A 71 9.62 9.04 -1.19
C PRO A 71 9.12 7.77 -1.86
N SER A 72 8.19 7.89 -2.83
CA SER A 72 7.66 6.77 -3.62
C SER A 72 8.72 6.03 -4.45
N ASP A 73 9.79 6.73 -4.85
CA ASP A 73 10.88 6.12 -5.62
C ASP A 73 11.76 5.22 -4.75
N LEU A 74 11.72 5.43 -3.43
CA LEU A 74 12.47 4.65 -2.45
C LEU A 74 11.67 3.46 -1.90
N GLU A 75 10.34 3.44 -2.07
CA GLU A 75 9.51 2.38 -1.51
C GLU A 75 9.92 1.00 -2.02
N TRP A 76 9.98 0.02 -1.13
CA TRP A 76 10.42 -1.37 -1.36
C TRP A 76 11.91 -1.57 -1.59
N LEU A 77 12.75 -0.52 -1.63
CA LEU A 77 14.21 -0.71 -1.71
C LEU A 77 14.74 -1.34 -0.42
N ASN A 78 15.66 -2.27 -0.59
CA ASN A 78 16.44 -2.81 0.52
C ASN A 78 17.53 -1.80 0.94
N VAL A 79 17.67 -1.62 2.25
CA VAL A 79 18.66 -0.71 2.84
C VAL A 79 19.44 -1.39 3.96
N SER A 80 20.66 -0.91 4.18
CA SER A 80 21.45 -1.20 5.35
C SER A 80 21.60 0.06 6.20
N VAL A 81 21.47 -0.07 7.51
CA VAL A 81 21.63 1.02 8.47
C VAL A 81 22.20 0.50 9.78
N ALA A 82 23.07 1.30 10.42
CA ALA A 82 23.50 1.09 11.79
C ALA A 82 22.93 2.18 12.68
N GLY A 83 22.58 1.85 13.92
CA GLY A 83 22.00 2.82 14.85
C GLY A 83 21.68 2.23 16.20
N THR A 84 21.08 3.03 17.07
CA THR A 84 20.65 2.63 18.41
C THR A 84 19.16 2.90 18.59
N TYR A 85 18.44 1.90 19.08
CA TYR A 85 17.01 2.00 19.33
C TYR A 85 16.68 2.89 20.54
N LEU A 86 15.63 3.70 20.42
CA LEU A 86 15.01 4.41 21.52
C LEU A 86 13.82 3.57 22.05
N ASP A 87 14.12 2.49 22.78
CA ASP A 87 13.13 1.48 23.21
C ASP A 87 11.99 2.07 24.07
N ASP A 88 12.28 3.11 24.87
CA ASP A 88 11.31 3.84 25.69
C ASP A 88 10.29 4.66 24.88
N GLN A 89 10.53 4.86 23.59
CA GLN A 89 9.65 5.54 22.65
C GLN A 89 8.95 4.58 21.68
N THR A 90 9.00 3.27 21.97
CA THR A 90 8.30 2.27 21.16
C THR A 90 6.79 2.50 21.15
N LEU A 91 6.21 2.43 19.97
CA LEU A 91 4.77 2.52 19.68
C LEU A 91 4.28 1.19 19.12
N LEU A 92 2.98 0.95 19.13
CA LEU A 92 2.38 -0.23 18.52
C LEU A 92 1.50 0.16 17.34
N ALA A 93 1.83 -0.31 16.14
CA ALA A 93 0.87 -0.26 15.04
C ALA A 93 -0.16 -1.36 15.25
N VAL A 94 -1.41 -0.95 15.52
CA VAL A 94 -2.52 -1.86 15.83
C VAL A 94 -3.33 -2.22 14.59
N ASN A 95 -4.28 -3.15 14.74
CA ASN A 95 -5.11 -3.68 13.64
C ASN A 95 -4.28 -4.35 12.53
N ARG A 96 -3.15 -4.93 12.89
CA ARG A 96 -2.34 -5.72 11.96
C ARG A 96 -2.79 -7.18 11.95
N SER A 97 -2.63 -7.84 10.82
CA SER A 97 -2.91 -9.27 10.66
C SER A 97 -1.92 -9.90 9.71
N GLN A 98 -1.32 -11.01 10.12
CA GLN A 98 -0.40 -11.80 9.31
C GLN A 98 -0.80 -13.27 9.40
N GLU A 99 -0.92 -13.96 8.26
CA GLU A 99 -1.34 -15.37 8.17
C GLU A 99 -2.64 -15.71 8.92
N GLY A 100 -3.58 -14.74 8.96
CA GLY A 100 -4.87 -14.90 9.67
C GLY A 100 -4.78 -14.74 11.20
N ILE A 101 -3.63 -14.38 11.74
CA ILE A 101 -3.43 -14.09 13.15
C ILE A 101 -3.50 -12.57 13.34
N SER A 102 -4.34 -12.11 14.29
CA SER A 102 -4.38 -10.70 14.68
C SER A 102 -3.20 -10.35 15.58
N GLY A 103 -2.61 -9.19 15.36
CA GLY A 103 -1.43 -8.76 16.09
C GLY A 103 -1.17 -7.27 15.97
N VAL A 104 0.05 -6.90 16.33
CA VAL A 104 0.57 -5.55 16.30
C VAL A 104 2.00 -5.55 15.76
N ASP A 105 2.42 -4.42 15.22
CA ASP A 105 3.80 -4.22 14.80
C ASP A 105 4.47 -3.22 15.77
N PRO A 106 5.49 -3.62 16.54
CA PRO A 106 6.29 -2.69 17.32
C PRO A 106 7.08 -1.74 16.42
N LEU A 107 6.84 -0.46 16.61
CA LEU A 107 7.49 0.65 15.91
C LEU A 107 8.46 1.32 16.88
N THR A 108 9.75 1.16 16.69
CA THR A 108 10.77 1.72 17.57
C THR A 108 11.61 2.73 16.79
N PRO A 109 11.76 3.99 17.27
CA PRO A 109 12.68 4.94 16.65
C PRO A 109 14.13 4.46 16.76
N LEU A 110 14.90 4.68 15.69
CA LEU A 110 16.32 4.35 15.61
C LEU A 110 17.11 5.63 15.35
N VAL A 111 18.02 5.99 16.23
CA VAL A 111 19.03 7.02 16.00
C VAL A 111 20.08 6.45 15.05
N ILE A 112 20.26 7.07 13.89
CA ILE A 112 21.17 6.59 12.85
C ILE A 112 22.60 7.01 13.20
N GLY A 113 23.56 6.08 13.16
CA GLY A 113 24.97 6.33 13.44
C GLY A 113 25.54 5.38 14.47
N ASP A 114 26.61 5.79 15.15
CA ASP A 114 27.29 5.00 16.17
C ASP A 114 26.55 4.96 17.53
N GLY A 115 25.39 5.59 17.61
CA GLY A 115 24.54 5.62 18.80
C GLY A 115 24.98 6.66 19.86
N SER A 116 25.95 7.51 19.57
CA SER A 116 26.24 8.67 20.41
C SER A 116 25.12 9.70 20.24
N ILE A 117 24.20 9.78 21.18
CA ILE A 117 23.19 10.83 21.28
C ILE A 117 23.89 12.05 21.89
N ASP A 118 24.61 12.78 21.08
CA ASP A 118 25.32 13.99 21.55
C ASP A 118 24.38 15.19 21.75
N GLY A 119 23.05 15.01 21.57
CA GLY A 119 22.07 16.11 21.68
C GLY A 119 22.33 17.25 20.67
N GLY A 120 23.16 16.94 19.68
CA GLY A 120 23.47 17.86 18.60
C GLY A 120 22.33 17.92 17.59
N SER A 121 22.20 19.06 16.96
CA SER A 121 21.18 19.41 15.94
C SER A 121 21.24 18.55 14.66
N GLY A 122 21.77 17.31 14.70
CA GLY A 122 22.07 16.48 13.55
C GLY A 122 21.72 15.00 13.66
N ASP A 123 21.21 14.54 14.81
CA ASP A 123 20.82 13.13 14.97
C ASP A 123 19.57 12.84 14.12
N GLN A 124 19.75 12.09 13.04
CA GLN A 124 18.65 11.70 12.16
C GLN A 124 17.99 10.44 12.70
N ILE A 125 16.67 10.49 12.94
CA ILE A 125 15.89 9.37 13.45
C ILE A 125 15.00 8.81 12.36
N VAL A 126 15.03 7.49 12.20
CA VAL A 126 14.08 6.75 11.34
C VAL A 126 13.21 5.85 12.21
N LEU A 127 11.93 5.75 11.88
CA LEU A 127 11.03 4.81 12.53
C LEU A 127 11.26 3.40 11.97
N VAL A 128 11.40 2.42 12.85
CA VAL A 128 11.66 1.03 12.48
C VAL A 128 10.47 0.16 12.89
N ASN A 129 9.82 -0.46 11.92
CA ASN A 129 8.93 -1.58 12.16
C ASN A 129 9.79 -2.83 12.39
N ARG A 130 9.82 -3.31 13.64
CA ARG A 130 10.66 -4.43 14.07
C ARG A 130 10.12 -5.80 13.66
N GLY A 131 8.89 -5.86 13.21
CA GLY A 131 8.20 -7.08 12.80
C GLY A 131 6.80 -7.19 13.35
N PHE A 132 6.14 -8.32 13.12
CA PHE A 132 4.79 -8.63 13.58
C PHE A 132 4.83 -9.48 14.86
N ILE A 133 3.97 -9.17 15.82
CA ILE A 133 3.78 -9.97 17.02
C ILE A 133 2.29 -10.20 17.28
N SER A 134 1.91 -11.43 17.70
CA SER A 134 0.53 -11.73 18.07
C SER A 134 0.12 -10.92 19.32
N GLN A 135 -1.11 -10.42 19.34
CA GLN A 135 -1.68 -9.69 20.50
C GLN A 135 -1.64 -10.46 21.83
N LYS A 136 -1.38 -11.78 21.79
CA LYS A 136 -1.33 -12.62 22.98
C LYS A 136 0.05 -12.62 23.66
N ILE A 137 1.02 -11.95 23.08
CA ILE A 137 2.41 -11.92 23.54
C ILE A 137 2.79 -10.47 23.86
N ASP A 138 3.46 -10.26 24.98
CA ASP A 138 3.96 -8.95 25.35
C ASP A 138 5.03 -8.49 24.36
N THR A 139 5.05 -7.20 24.05
CA THR A 139 6.03 -6.62 23.12
C THR A 139 7.43 -6.73 23.70
N PRO A 140 8.36 -7.43 23.02
CA PRO A 140 9.73 -7.58 23.49
C PRO A 140 10.48 -6.26 23.40
N LYS A 141 11.40 -6.04 24.36
CA LYS A 141 12.30 -4.89 24.31
C LYS A 141 13.23 -4.97 23.12
N ALA A 142 13.58 -3.79 22.59
CA ALA A 142 14.55 -3.70 21.52
C ALA A 142 15.97 -4.10 22.01
N PRO A 143 16.81 -4.63 21.11
CA PRO A 143 18.22 -4.89 21.43
C PRO A 143 18.93 -3.63 21.95
N VAL A 144 19.75 -3.79 22.99
CA VAL A 144 20.51 -2.69 23.60
C VAL A 144 21.83 -2.47 22.85
N GLY A 145 22.21 -1.19 22.67
CA GLY A 145 23.44 -0.79 21.98
C GLY A 145 23.25 -0.67 20.49
N THR A 146 24.36 -0.56 19.77
CA THR A 146 24.34 -0.38 18.31
C THR A 146 23.90 -1.65 17.61
N VAL A 147 22.91 -1.52 16.74
CA VAL A 147 22.41 -2.59 15.86
C VAL A 147 22.79 -2.31 14.41
N GLN A 148 22.98 -3.37 13.64
CA GLN A 148 23.09 -3.30 12.19
C GLN A 148 21.84 -3.95 11.59
N LEU A 149 21.12 -3.23 10.74
CA LEU A 149 19.88 -3.69 10.16
C LEU A 149 20.01 -3.81 8.63
N ILE A 150 19.44 -4.86 8.11
CA ILE A 150 18.96 -4.92 6.73
C ILE A 150 17.46 -4.73 6.81
N ALA A 151 16.93 -3.76 6.08
CA ALA A 151 15.54 -3.37 6.17
C ALA A 151 14.99 -2.99 4.79
N ARG A 152 13.68 -2.88 4.70
CA ARG A 152 12.96 -2.44 3.51
C ARG A 152 12.37 -1.06 3.76
N VAL A 153 12.54 -0.16 2.80
CA VAL A 153 11.97 1.20 2.89
C VAL A 153 10.47 1.15 2.63
N ARG A 154 9.72 1.89 3.47
CA ARG A 154 8.29 2.14 3.30
C ARG A 154 8.03 3.65 3.42
N VAL A 155 7.01 4.11 2.70
CA VAL A 155 6.59 5.51 2.78
C VAL A 155 5.58 5.72 3.91
N SER A 156 5.51 6.96 4.41
CA SER A 156 4.51 7.37 5.41
C SER A 156 3.10 7.00 4.97
N GLU A 157 2.33 6.37 5.85
CA GLU A 157 0.94 6.04 5.59
C GLU A 157 0.07 7.30 5.75
N SER A 158 -0.76 7.58 4.75
CA SER A 158 -1.76 8.65 4.83
C SER A 158 -3.16 8.07 4.99
N ARG A 159 -3.97 8.71 5.83
CA ARG A 159 -5.37 8.34 6.03
C ARG A 159 -6.15 8.42 4.72
N ARG A 160 -6.90 7.39 4.39
CA ARG A 160 -7.89 7.41 3.31
C ARG A 160 -9.25 7.89 3.82
N PHE A 161 -10.06 8.46 2.92
CA PHE A 161 -11.41 8.89 3.26
C PHE A 161 -12.25 7.72 3.80
N GLY A 162 -12.86 7.91 4.98
CA GLY A 162 -13.70 6.89 5.65
C GLY A 162 -12.95 5.91 6.55
N GLU A 163 -11.62 5.95 6.64
CA GLU A 163 -10.85 5.13 7.56
C GLU A 163 -10.84 5.74 8.98
N LEU A 164 -10.65 4.86 9.98
CA LEU A 164 -10.36 5.27 11.34
C LEU A 164 -9.04 6.07 11.36
N SER A 165 -8.97 7.07 12.22
CA SER A 165 -7.78 7.90 12.36
C SER A 165 -7.33 7.99 13.80
N ASP A 166 -6.03 8.09 13.96
CA ASP A 166 -5.44 8.41 15.25
C ASP A 166 -5.80 9.84 15.69
N PRO A 167 -5.80 10.13 17.00
CA PRO A 167 -5.99 11.47 17.51
C PRO A 167 -4.98 12.46 16.91
N ALA A 168 -5.45 13.62 16.48
CA ALA A 168 -4.61 14.64 15.83
C ALA A 168 -3.55 15.25 16.77
N THR A 169 -3.76 15.17 18.08
CA THR A 169 -2.87 15.76 19.11
C THR A 169 -2.73 14.82 20.30
N GLY A 170 -1.72 15.06 21.14
CA GLY A 170 -1.41 14.24 22.31
C GLY A 170 -0.40 13.14 22.03
N LYS A 171 0.08 12.48 23.09
CA LYS A 171 1.02 11.36 22.96
C LYS A 171 0.26 10.10 22.55
N LEU A 172 0.74 9.42 21.51
CA LEU A 172 0.24 8.13 21.04
C LEU A 172 1.19 7.03 21.52
N ASN A 173 0.63 5.95 22.07
CA ASN A 173 1.35 4.70 22.34
C ASN A 173 0.94 3.63 21.33
N GLU A 174 -0.24 3.79 20.73
CA GLU A 174 -0.76 2.93 19.67
C GLU A 174 -1.19 3.79 18.49
N VAL A 175 -1.00 3.28 17.28
CA VAL A 175 -1.36 3.97 16.03
C VAL A 175 -2.05 3.00 15.07
N ILE A 176 -3.01 3.50 14.32
CA ILE A 176 -3.69 2.75 13.27
C ILE A 176 -2.89 2.84 11.97
N ASN A 177 -2.44 4.06 11.66
CA ASN A 177 -1.64 4.36 10.48
C ASN A 177 -0.23 4.83 10.89
N ILE A 178 0.79 4.44 10.14
CA ILE A 178 2.16 4.91 10.36
C ILE A 178 2.31 6.29 9.68
N ASP A 179 1.62 7.29 10.24
CA ASP A 179 1.65 8.69 9.79
C ASP A 179 2.85 9.40 10.41
N LEU A 180 3.97 9.42 9.70
CA LEU A 180 5.23 9.98 10.18
C LEU A 180 5.14 11.48 10.49
N PRO A 181 4.49 12.34 9.69
CA PRO A 181 4.22 13.73 10.04
C PRO A 181 3.47 13.87 11.37
N ARG A 182 2.53 12.97 11.68
CA ARG A 182 1.84 12.96 12.97
C ARG A 182 2.77 12.53 14.11
N LEU A 183 3.58 11.51 13.88
CA LEU A 183 4.51 10.97 14.87
C LEU A 183 5.69 11.91 15.18
N SER A 184 6.11 12.73 14.22
CA SER A 184 7.17 13.74 14.43
C SER A 184 6.80 14.81 15.45
N GLN A 185 5.49 14.96 15.79
CA GLN A 185 5.05 15.86 16.87
C GLN A 185 5.46 15.34 18.28
N GLN A 186 5.80 14.07 18.40
CA GLN A 186 6.20 13.47 19.69
C GLN A 186 7.60 12.84 19.67
N ILE A 187 8.18 12.60 18.49
CA ILE A 187 9.53 12.07 18.30
C ILE A 187 10.34 13.13 17.56
N GLU A 188 11.22 13.80 18.28
CA GLU A 188 12.07 14.86 17.75
C GLU A 188 13.02 14.29 16.68
N ASN A 189 13.32 15.06 15.64
CA ASN A 189 14.18 14.68 14.51
C ASN A 189 13.76 13.42 13.72
N LEU A 190 12.51 12.97 13.88
CA LEU A 190 11.99 11.85 13.10
C LEU A 190 11.90 12.21 11.61
N ASN A 191 12.41 11.32 10.74
CA ASN A 191 12.11 11.41 9.31
C ASN A 191 10.61 11.31 9.07
N THR A 192 10.04 12.24 8.30
CA THR A 192 8.58 12.35 8.10
C THR A 192 8.08 11.72 6.83
N GLU A 193 8.96 11.18 5.99
CA GLU A 193 8.61 10.70 4.65
C GLU A 193 8.68 9.18 4.54
N ILE A 194 9.70 8.59 5.17
CA ILE A 194 9.93 7.13 5.10
C ILE A 194 10.16 6.51 6.47
N TYR A 195 9.78 5.25 6.59
CA TYR A 195 10.15 4.34 7.68
C TYR A 195 10.76 3.06 7.11
N ILE A 196 11.26 2.19 7.95
CA ILE A 196 11.88 0.93 7.50
C ILE A 196 11.25 -0.28 8.21
N GLU A 197 11.12 -1.39 7.48
CA GLU A 197 10.68 -2.70 8.00
C GLU A 197 11.89 -3.63 8.08
N VAL A 198 12.16 -4.22 9.24
CA VAL A 198 13.32 -5.08 9.46
C VAL A 198 13.20 -6.39 8.68
N LEU A 199 14.22 -6.70 7.91
CA LEU A 199 14.39 -7.97 7.22
C LEU A 199 15.41 -8.87 7.95
N ASP A 200 16.48 -8.27 8.47
CA ASP A 200 17.50 -8.91 9.28
C ASP A 200 18.17 -7.93 10.25
N SER A 201 18.69 -8.41 11.38
CA SER A 201 19.35 -7.58 12.39
C SER A 201 20.53 -8.27 13.05
N GLN A 202 21.54 -7.46 13.42
CA GLN A 202 22.67 -7.87 14.24
C GLN A 202 22.86 -6.84 15.37
N PRO A 203 22.75 -7.24 16.67
CA PRO A 203 22.32 -8.57 17.13
C PRO A 203 20.89 -8.89 16.70
N LYS A 204 20.54 -10.17 16.67
CA LYS A 204 19.17 -10.61 16.36
C LYS A 204 18.18 -10.05 17.38
N ASP A 205 17.03 -9.62 16.89
CA ASP A 205 15.90 -9.22 17.73
C ASP A 205 15.20 -10.46 18.35
N SER A 206 14.15 -10.25 19.13
CA SER A 206 13.40 -11.32 19.77
C SER A 206 12.86 -12.33 18.74
N PRO A 207 12.96 -13.65 19.02
CA PRO A 207 12.39 -14.68 18.16
C PRO A 207 10.85 -14.67 18.12
N GLU A 208 10.20 -13.91 19.00
CA GLU A 208 8.75 -13.74 19.03
C GLU A 208 8.26 -12.77 17.95
N LEU A 209 9.15 -11.95 17.39
CA LEU A 209 8.88 -11.04 16.29
C LEU A 209 9.00 -11.79 14.95
N ALA A 210 7.88 -11.99 14.29
CA ALA A 210 7.87 -12.50 12.93
C ALA A 210 8.23 -11.38 11.94
N ARG A 211 9.07 -11.68 10.96
CA ARG A 211 9.33 -10.74 9.86
C ARG A 211 8.00 -10.36 9.18
N ILE A 212 7.84 -9.10 8.81
CA ILE A 212 6.71 -8.66 8.00
C ILE A 212 6.72 -9.40 6.66
N ALA A 213 5.59 -10.01 6.32
CA ALA A 213 5.47 -10.79 5.10
C ALA A 213 5.70 -9.94 3.85
N ASP A 214 6.32 -10.54 2.85
CA ASP A 214 6.48 -9.88 1.57
C ASP A 214 5.12 -9.68 0.89
N PRO A 215 4.94 -8.63 0.09
CA PRO A 215 3.68 -8.37 -0.59
C PRO A 215 3.35 -9.48 -1.57
N VAL A 216 2.07 -9.83 -1.67
CA VAL A 216 1.60 -10.83 -2.64
C VAL A 216 1.63 -10.22 -4.04
N LEU A 217 2.57 -10.69 -4.86
CA LEU A 217 2.72 -10.28 -6.26
C LEU A 217 1.71 -11.04 -7.13
N SER A 218 0.49 -10.51 -7.20
CA SER A 218 -0.60 -11.08 -7.99
C SER A 218 -1.29 -10.01 -8.82
N THR A 219 -1.59 -10.35 -10.07
CA THR A 219 -2.40 -9.51 -10.95
C THR A 219 -3.90 -9.60 -10.64
N GLY A 220 -4.30 -10.48 -9.72
CA GLY A 220 -5.70 -10.72 -9.40
C GLY A 220 -6.50 -11.26 -10.59
N SER A 221 -7.82 -11.16 -10.49
CA SER A 221 -8.76 -11.61 -11.53
C SER A 221 -9.15 -10.51 -12.54
N HIS A 222 -8.47 -9.36 -12.53
CA HIS A 222 -8.85 -8.18 -13.31
C HIS A 222 -8.94 -8.46 -14.82
N LEU A 223 -8.00 -9.23 -15.39
CA LEU A 223 -8.04 -9.58 -16.82
C LEU A 223 -9.26 -10.44 -17.18
N SER A 224 -9.63 -11.39 -16.32
CA SER A 224 -10.82 -12.22 -16.51
C SER A 224 -12.10 -11.38 -16.47
N TYR A 225 -12.22 -10.45 -15.55
CA TYR A 225 -13.33 -9.50 -15.48
C TYR A 225 -13.36 -8.55 -16.67
N THR A 226 -12.21 -8.11 -17.17
CA THR A 226 -12.14 -7.32 -18.42
C THR A 226 -12.79 -8.07 -19.57
N ALA A 227 -12.38 -9.31 -19.81
CA ALA A 227 -12.95 -10.14 -20.86
C ALA A 227 -14.46 -10.36 -20.65
N GLN A 228 -14.90 -10.61 -19.42
CA GLN A 228 -16.30 -10.81 -19.09
C GLN A 228 -17.17 -9.59 -19.40
N TRP A 229 -16.74 -8.38 -19.07
CA TRP A 229 -17.48 -7.15 -19.36
C TRP A 229 -17.62 -6.89 -20.87
N PHE A 230 -16.56 -7.13 -21.66
CA PHE A 230 -16.64 -7.00 -23.10
C PHE A 230 -17.57 -8.07 -23.73
N ILE A 231 -17.52 -9.32 -23.27
CA ILE A 231 -18.41 -10.38 -23.72
C ILE A 231 -19.87 -10.02 -23.41
N PHE A 232 -20.17 -9.50 -22.23
CA PHE A 232 -21.52 -9.06 -21.86
C PHE A 232 -22.01 -7.92 -22.77
N SER A 233 -21.15 -6.95 -23.09
CA SER A 233 -21.52 -5.86 -24.01
C SER A 233 -21.90 -6.38 -25.41
N ILE A 234 -21.17 -7.39 -25.90
CA ILE A 234 -21.47 -8.06 -27.17
C ILE A 234 -22.81 -8.80 -27.10
N PHE A 235 -23.09 -9.53 -26.01
CA PHE A 235 -24.36 -10.22 -25.85
C PHE A 235 -25.55 -9.28 -25.77
N VAL A 236 -25.43 -8.14 -25.09
CA VAL A 236 -26.47 -7.11 -25.04
C VAL A 236 -26.72 -6.55 -26.44
N ALA A 237 -25.68 -6.22 -27.20
CA ALA A 237 -25.78 -5.74 -28.56
C ALA A 237 -26.45 -6.78 -29.50
N ALA A 238 -26.00 -8.05 -29.41
CA ALA A 238 -26.55 -9.14 -30.20
C ALA A 238 -28.03 -9.40 -29.85
N GLY A 239 -28.37 -9.42 -28.55
CA GLY A 239 -29.74 -9.55 -28.07
C GLY A 239 -30.66 -8.43 -28.62
N TRP A 240 -30.18 -7.19 -28.56
CA TRP A 240 -30.91 -6.05 -29.14
C TRP A 240 -31.16 -6.25 -30.66
N VAL A 241 -30.14 -6.63 -31.42
CA VAL A 241 -30.28 -6.92 -32.85
C VAL A 241 -31.34 -8.02 -33.11
N VAL A 242 -31.34 -9.09 -32.31
CA VAL A 242 -32.34 -10.19 -32.44
C VAL A 242 -33.74 -9.66 -32.16
N VAL A 243 -33.95 -8.86 -31.12
CA VAL A 243 -35.26 -8.30 -30.77
C VAL A 243 -35.80 -7.38 -31.91
N VAL A 244 -34.94 -6.50 -32.43
CA VAL A 244 -35.30 -5.61 -33.58
C VAL A 244 -35.65 -6.46 -34.81
N ARG A 245 -34.81 -7.47 -35.16
CA ARG A 245 -35.06 -8.34 -36.33
C ARG A 245 -36.37 -9.14 -36.20
N ARG A 246 -36.67 -9.69 -35.01
CA ARG A 246 -37.94 -10.38 -34.77
C ARG A 246 -39.14 -9.47 -34.97
N LYS A 247 -39.10 -8.25 -34.45
CA LYS A 247 -40.17 -7.28 -34.61
C LYS A 247 -40.38 -6.86 -36.08
N LEU A 248 -39.31 -6.72 -36.86
CA LEU A 248 -39.34 -6.45 -38.28
C LEU A 248 -39.99 -7.57 -39.12
N LYS A 249 -39.91 -8.83 -38.65
CA LYS A 249 -40.52 -10.00 -39.32
C LYS A 249 -41.98 -10.22 -38.94
N SER A 250 -42.42 -9.75 -37.78
CA SER A 250 -43.76 -9.95 -37.23
C SER A 250 -44.73 -8.79 -37.49
N GLY A 251 -44.32 -7.76 -38.17
CA GLY A 251 -45.15 -6.59 -38.59
C GLY A 251 -44.98 -6.26 -40.05
#